data_d614d6230628afea927e09bc13fbbb67
#
_entry.id   d614d6230628afea927e09bc13fbbb67
#
_cell.length_a   1.000
_cell.length_b   1.000
_cell.length_c   1.000
_cell.angle_alpha   90.00
_cell.angle_beta   90.00
_cell.angle_gamma   90.00
#
_symmetry.space_group_name_H-M   'P 1'
#
loop_
_entity.id
_entity.type
_entity.pdbx_description
1 polymer ?
#
loop_
_entity_poly.entity_id
_entity_poly.type
_entity_poly.pdbx_seq_one_letter_code
_entity_poly.pdbx_strand_id
1 'polypeptide(L)'
;MADLFKHSIRWLNDRSQRRKIKRHAKVVENVEPDFSTIFQGKWAFVDPHTKKEHHMVINEQLKIVIDGKLLDGHIIGLSSDLLTFLDHYGFQLKIFAQDFHPAKIYDESSGETYEISDKN
;
A
#
# COMPACT_ATOMS: atom_id res chain seq x y z
N MET A 1 5.10 12.87 -13.89
CA MET A 1 4.70 12.16 -13.24
C MET A 1 5.33 10.95 -13.06
N ALA A 2 5.51 10.19 -14.01
CA ALA A 2 6.18 8.98 -13.84
C ALA A 2 7.51 9.19 -13.22
N ASP A 3 8.11 10.29 -13.46
CA ASP A 3 9.35 10.54 -12.88
C ASP A 3 9.30 10.64 -11.42
N LEU A 4 8.24 11.15 -10.93
CA LEU A 4 8.10 11.29 -9.56
C LEU A 4 8.06 9.97 -8.93
N PHE A 5 7.35 9.05 -9.52
CA PHE A 5 7.25 7.75 -8.95
C PHE A 5 8.56 7.06 -9.04
N LYS A 6 9.24 7.19 -10.12
CA LYS A 6 10.44 6.55 -10.28
C LYS A 6 11.38 7.01 -9.25
N HIS A 7 11.35 8.26 -8.97
CA HIS A 7 12.22 8.78 -8.00
C HIS A 7 11.93 8.24 -6.63
N SER A 8 10.69 8.21 -6.24
CA SER A 8 10.40 7.77 -4.93
C SER A 8 10.68 6.30 -4.74
N ILE A 9 10.51 5.51 -5.75
CA ILE A 9 10.81 4.14 -5.60
C ILE A 9 12.26 3.92 -5.62
N ARG A 10 12.98 4.73 -6.38
CA ARG A 10 14.32 4.50 -6.48
C ARG A 10 15.04 4.82 -5.25
N TRP A 11 14.61 5.81 -4.51
CA TRP A 11 15.38 6.09 -3.39
C TRP A 11 15.32 4.97 -2.39
N LEU A 12 14.34 4.13 -2.47
CA LEU A 12 14.35 3.01 -1.62
C LEU A 12 15.49 2.14 -2.00
N ASN A 13 15.84 2.12 -3.23
CA ASN A 13 16.89 1.30 -3.63
C ASN A 13 18.14 1.98 -3.53
N ASP A 14 18.22 3.21 -3.82
CA ASP A 14 19.39 3.85 -3.84
C ASP A 14 20.00 3.99 -2.67
N ARG A 15 19.42 4.28 -1.79
CA ARG A 15 19.99 4.51 -0.71
C ARG A 15 20.62 3.51 -0.26
N SER A 16 20.35 2.63 -0.80
CA SER A 16 20.94 1.57 -0.35
C SER A 16 22.23 1.55 -0.77
N GLN A 17 22.57 2.33 -1.33
CA GLN A 17 23.68 2.32 -1.67
C GLN A 17 24.39 3.06 -1.10
N ARG A 18 24.47 3.68 -0.80
CA ARG A 18 25.09 4.29 -0.15
C ARG A 18 25.28 4.06 0.91
N ARG A 19 25.31 3.62 1.13
CA ARG A 19 25.48 3.32 2.05
C ARG A 19 25.75 2.54 2.58
N LYS A 20 26.06 2.58 2.51
CA LYS A 20 26.34 2.10 3.05
C LYS A 20 26.53 1.85 3.73
N ILE A 21 26.81 2.42 3.76
CA ILE A 21 27.08 2.36 4.43
C ILE A 21 27.05 1.99 5.15
N LYS A 22 27.12 2.25 5.35
CA LYS A 22 27.14 2.02 6.14
C LYS A 22 27.10 1.23 6.74
N ARG A 23 27.40 1.39 6.79
CA ARG A 23 27.37 0.83 7.51
C ARG A 23 27.21 0.28 8.28
N HIS A 24 27.37 0.66 8.62
CA HIS A 24 27.12 0.36 9.56
C HIS A 24 26.56 -0.08 10.25
N ALA A 25 26.75 0.01 10.25
CA ALA A 25 26.20 -0.27 11.04
C ALA A 25 25.51 -0.45 11.47
N LYS A 26 25.45 -0.16 11.62
CA LYS A 26 24.84 -0.27 12.35
C LYS A 26 23.88 -0.33 12.44
N VAL A 27 23.87 -0.16 11.97
CA VAL A 27 22.99 -0.15 12.22
C VAL A 27 22.15 -0.67 12.40
N VAL A 28 21.96 -0.94 12.23
CA VAL A 28 21.25 -1.63 12.50
C VAL A 28 20.36 -1.41 13.31
N GLU A 29 20.46 -1.12 13.95
CA GLU A 29 19.76 -0.82 14.82
C GLU A 29 18.91 0.16 14.48
N ASN A 30 19.00 0.75 13.67
CA ASN A 30 18.26 1.68 13.28
C ASN A 30 17.49 1.24 12.21
N VAL A 31 16.84 0.23 12.35
CA VAL A 31 16.01 -0.32 11.38
C VAL A 31 14.82 0.52 11.17
N GLU A 32 14.46 0.79 9.96
CA GLU A 32 13.32 1.55 9.70
C GLU A 32 12.09 0.76 9.92
N PRO A 33 11.00 1.34 10.30
CA PRO A 33 9.76 0.61 10.52
C PRO A 33 9.29 -0.03 9.22
N ASP A 34 8.75 -1.20 9.33
CA ASP A 34 8.23 -1.90 8.18
C ASP A 34 6.75 -1.61 8.09
N PHE A 35 6.40 -0.56 7.36
CA PHE A 35 5.03 -0.15 7.26
C PHE A 35 4.17 -1.15 6.48
N SER A 36 4.80 -2.08 5.78
CA SER A 36 4.01 -3.05 5.02
C SER A 36 3.15 -3.91 5.92
N THR A 37 3.60 -4.17 7.16
CA THR A 37 2.83 -5.02 8.04
C THR A 37 1.51 -4.39 8.45
N ILE A 38 1.39 -3.06 8.35
CA ILE A 38 0.16 -2.39 8.70
C ILE A 38 -0.93 -2.79 7.73
N PHE A 39 -0.57 -3.00 6.47
CA PHE A 39 -1.55 -3.23 5.42
C PHE A 39 -1.77 -4.70 5.07
N GLN A 40 -0.91 -5.57 5.52
CA GLN A 40 -1.04 -6.99 5.21
C GLN A 40 -2.21 -7.61 5.94
N GLY A 41 -2.92 -8.47 5.28
CA GLY A 41 -4.01 -9.17 5.95
C GLY A 41 -5.22 -9.34 5.06
N LYS A 42 -6.33 -9.70 5.66
CA LYS A 42 -7.58 -9.90 4.98
C LYS A 42 -8.57 -8.86 5.48
N TRP A 43 -9.14 -8.14 4.58
CA TRP A 43 -10.01 -7.04 4.91
C TRP A 43 -11.30 -7.12 4.13
N ALA A 44 -12.34 -6.46 4.59
CA ALA A 44 -13.60 -6.42 3.86
C ALA A 44 -14.06 -4.99 3.76
N PHE A 45 -14.72 -4.67 2.68
CA PHE A 45 -15.31 -3.35 2.53
C PHE A 45 -16.62 -3.47 1.76
N VAL A 46 -17.50 -2.52 1.93
CA VAL A 46 -18.83 -2.60 1.34
C VAL A 46 -19.03 -1.41 0.40
N ASP A 47 -19.55 -1.70 -0.79
CA ASP A 47 -19.88 -0.66 -1.74
C ASP A 47 -21.14 0.03 -1.21
N PRO A 48 -21.08 1.33 -0.96
CA PRO A 48 -22.24 2.01 -0.37
C PRO A 48 -23.43 2.09 -1.30
N HIS A 49 -23.23 1.95 -2.60
CA HIS A 49 -24.34 2.03 -3.55
C HIS A 49 -25.03 0.70 -3.76
N THR A 50 -24.28 -0.37 -3.89
CA THR A 50 -24.88 -1.67 -4.16
C THR A 50 -25.02 -2.52 -2.92
N LYS A 51 -24.37 -2.11 -1.83
CA LYS A 51 -24.37 -2.85 -0.57
C LYS A 51 -23.62 -4.17 -0.71
N LYS A 52 -22.87 -4.34 -1.77
CA LYS A 52 -22.14 -5.57 -1.97
C LYS A 52 -20.87 -5.55 -1.16
N GLU A 53 -20.55 -6.66 -0.52
CA GLU A 53 -19.34 -6.76 0.27
C GLU A 53 -18.22 -7.30 -0.60
N HIS A 54 -17.07 -6.70 -0.49
CA HIS A 54 -15.89 -7.12 -1.22
C HIS A 54 -14.82 -7.57 -0.23
N HIS A 55 -13.96 -8.47 -0.66
CA HIS A 55 -12.92 -8.98 0.19
C HIS A 55 -11.57 -8.66 -0.42
N MET A 56 -10.67 -8.12 0.38
CA MET A 56 -9.36 -7.71 -0.07
C MET A 56 -8.30 -8.44 0.72
N VAL A 57 -7.29 -8.95 0.03
CA VAL A 57 -6.15 -9.58 0.69
C VAL A 57 -4.91 -8.84 0.23
N ILE A 58 -4.08 -8.45 1.18
CA ILE A 58 -2.80 -7.82 0.87
C ILE A 58 -1.72 -8.71 1.46
N ASN A 59 -0.84 -9.22 0.63
CA ASN A 59 0.16 -10.18 1.09
C ASN A 59 1.46 -9.50 1.50
N GLU A 60 2.45 -10.28 1.83
CA GLU A 60 3.71 -9.73 2.31
C GLU A 60 4.45 -8.91 1.29
N GLN A 61 4.23 -9.15 0.02
CA GLN A 61 4.86 -8.37 -1.01
C GLN A 61 3.99 -7.19 -1.42
N LEU A 62 2.92 -6.94 -0.68
CA LEU A 62 1.97 -5.87 -0.93
C LEU A 62 1.26 -6.02 -2.26
N LYS A 63 1.04 -7.28 -2.65
CA LYS A 63 0.18 -7.54 -3.78
C LYS A 63 -1.25 -7.49 -3.27
N ILE A 64 -2.12 -6.87 -4.03
CA ILE A 64 -3.50 -6.65 -3.60
C ILE A 64 -4.43 -7.51 -4.45
N VAL A 65 -5.23 -8.32 -3.77
CA VAL A 65 -6.20 -9.18 -4.43
C VAL A 65 -7.58 -8.76 -3.94
N ILE A 66 -8.48 -8.44 -4.83
CA ILE A 66 -9.84 -8.07 -4.44
C ILE A 66 -10.80 -9.05 -5.09
N ASP A 67 -11.60 -9.70 -4.26
CA ASP A 67 -12.58 -10.69 -4.69
C ASP A 67 -11.91 -11.76 -5.57
N GLY A 68 -10.70 -12.15 -5.17
CA GLY A 68 -10.00 -13.21 -5.87
C GLY A 68 -9.23 -12.79 -7.09
N LYS A 69 -9.26 -11.49 -7.43
CA LYS A 69 -8.52 -11.03 -8.59
C LYS A 69 -7.36 -10.17 -8.20
N LEU A 70 -6.19 -10.49 -8.70
CA LEU A 70 -4.99 -9.73 -8.43
C LEU A 70 -5.06 -8.41 -9.18
N LEU A 71 -4.82 -7.32 -8.50
CA LEU A 71 -4.81 -6.01 -9.15
C LEU A 71 -3.52 -5.87 -9.96
N ASP A 72 -3.65 -5.30 -11.15
CA ASP A 72 -2.52 -5.12 -12.04
C ASP A 72 -1.95 -3.73 -11.85
N GLY A 73 -0.79 -3.64 -11.31
CA GLY A 73 -0.15 -2.37 -11.02
C GLY A 73 0.93 -2.56 -9.99
N HIS A 74 1.26 -1.48 -9.32
CA HIS A 74 2.32 -1.55 -8.33
C HIS A 74 2.20 -0.45 -7.29
N ILE A 75 2.90 -0.61 -6.19
CA ILE A 75 2.88 0.34 -5.10
C ILE A 75 3.78 1.50 -5.44
N ILE A 76 3.31 2.72 -5.29
CA ILE A 76 4.11 3.89 -5.52
C ILE A 76 4.31 4.72 -4.27
N GLY A 77 3.69 4.37 -3.18
CA GLY A 77 3.89 5.08 -1.92
C GLY A 77 3.51 4.22 -0.75
N LEU A 78 4.23 4.34 0.33
CA LEU A 78 3.95 3.57 1.54
C LEU A 78 4.41 4.35 2.75
N SER A 79 3.49 4.62 3.66
CA SER A 79 3.82 5.27 4.91
C SER A 79 3.03 4.61 6.02
N SER A 80 3.12 5.13 7.22
CA SER A 80 2.39 4.52 8.34
C SER A 80 0.89 4.72 8.22
N ASP A 81 0.44 5.67 7.40
CA ASP A 81 -0.99 5.92 7.30
C ASP A 81 -1.53 5.87 5.88
N LEU A 82 -0.71 5.55 4.89
CA LEU A 82 -1.22 5.53 3.52
C LEU A 82 -0.41 4.59 2.64
N LEU A 83 -1.11 3.72 1.93
CA LEU A 83 -0.50 2.90 0.91
C LEU A 83 -1.12 3.36 -0.41
N THR A 84 -0.29 3.68 -1.39
CA THR A 84 -0.78 4.13 -2.67
C THR A 84 -0.38 3.15 -3.76
N PHE A 85 -1.38 2.65 -4.46
CA PHE A 85 -1.20 1.68 -5.53
C PHE A 85 -1.54 2.37 -6.83
N LEU A 86 -0.76 2.18 -7.87
CA LEU A 86 -1.03 2.75 -9.18
C LEU A 86 -1.36 1.61 -10.12
N ASP A 87 -2.55 1.64 -10.73
CA ASP A 87 -2.94 0.56 -11.61
C ASP A 87 -2.38 0.83 -13.01
N HIS A 88 -2.51 -0.13 -13.90
CA HIS A 88 -1.88 0.00 -15.20
C HIS A 88 -2.62 1.00 -16.10
N TYR A 89 -3.77 1.47 -15.70
CA TYR A 89 -4.45 2.52 -16.45
C TYR A 89 -4.07 3.91 -15.97
N GLY A 90 -3.29 4.00 -14.90
CA GLY A 90 -2.86 5.29 -14.38
C GLY A 90 -3.71 5.84 -13.27
N PHE A 91 -4.65 5.06 -12.74
CA PHE A 91 -5.46 5.50 -11.62
C PHE A 91 -4.85 5.01 -10.31
N GLN A 92 -5.05 5.77 -9.26
CA GLN A 92 -4.51 5.41 -7.96
C GLN A 92 -5.56 4.82 -7.06
N LEU A 93 -5.16 3.82 -6.29
CA LEU A 93 -5.97 3.27 -5.24
C LEU A 93 -5.26 3.60 -3.96
N LYS A 94 -5.90 4.34 -3.06
CA LYS A 94 -5.28 4.75 -1.84
C LYS A 94 -5.93 4.05 -0.66
N ILE A 95 -5.11 3.42 0.17
CA ILE A 95 -5.62 2.72 1.34
C ILE A 95 -5.10 3.47 2.54
N PHE A 96 -6.02 4.08 3.28
CA PHE A 96 -5.68 4.90 4.43
C PHE A 96 -5.73 4.06 5.69
N ALA A 97 -4.72 4.15 6.51
CA ALA A 97 -4.65 3.40 7.75
C ALA A 97 -4.94 4.30 8.93
N GLN A 98 -5.47 3.69 9.99
CA GLN A 98 -5.74 4.39 11.21
C GLN A 98 -5.47 3.37 12.30
N ASP A 99 -4.74 3.74 13.31
CA ASP A 99 -4.39 2.83 14.41
C ASP A 99 -3.71 1.57 13.89
N PHE A 100 -2.82 1.74 12.91
CA PHE A 100 -2.00 0.66 12.39
C PHE A 100 -2.77 -0.43 11.65
N HIS A 101 -3.91 -0.09 11.07
CA HIS A 101 -4.59 -1.03 10.19
C HIS A 101 -5.38 -0.25 9.14
N PRO A 102 -5.69 -0.84 8.02
CA PRO A 102 -6.45 -0.15 6.98
C PRO A 102 -7.83 0.25 7.45
N ALA A 103 -8.25 1.43 7.12
CA ALA A 103 -9.55 1.96 7.54
C ALA A 103 -10.42 2.38 6.37
N LYS A 104 -9.84 2.90 5.30
CA LYS A 104 -10.61 3.36 4.15
C LYS A 104 -9.87 3.12 2.87
N ILE A 105 -10.59 2.97 1.78
CA ILE A 105 -10.01 2.86 0.45
C ILE A 105 -10.61 3.96 -0.40
N TYR A 106 -9.77 4.68 -1.12
CA TYR A 106 -10.25 5.64 -2.10
C TYR A 106 -9.81 5.14 -3.48
N ASP A 107 -10.77 4.99 -4.39
CA ASP A 107 -10.51 4.51 -5.73
C ASP A 107 -10.66 5.68 -6.68
N GLU A 108 -9.55 6.15 -7.23
CA GLU A 108 -9.56 7.30 -8.11
C GLU A 108 -10.34 7.01 -9.39
N SER A 109 -10.36 5.79 -9.86
CA SER A 109 -11.03 5.49 -11.12
C SER A 109 -12.55 5.67 -11.01
N SER A 110 -13.09 5.50 -9.83
CA SER A 110 -14.53 5.66 -9.65
C SER A 110 -14.88 6.88 -8.80
N GLY A 111 -13.88 7.43 -8.10
CA GLY A 111 -14.14 8.52 -7.19
C GLY A 111 -14.81 8.11 -5.90
N GLU A 112 -14.88 6.82 -5.63
CA GLU A 112 -15.59 6.31 -4.46
C GLU A 112 -14.65 6.05 -3.29
N THR A 113 -15.19 6.22 -2.09
CA THR A 113 -14.46 5.89 -0.88
C THR A 113 -15.22 4.78 -0.16
N TYR A 114 -14.49 3.77 0.30
CA TYR A 114 -15.10 2.64 0.98
C TYR A 114 -14.55 2.53 2.38
N GLU A 115 -15.40 2.12 3.32
CA GLU A 115 -14.95 1.88 4.69
C GLU A 115 -14.52 0.44 4.80
N ILE A 116 -13.44 0.19 5.49
CA ILE A 116 -12.89 -1.16 5.62
C ILE A 116 -13.20 -1.72 7.00
N SER A 117 -13.53 -2.99 7.05
CA SER A 117 -13.65 -3.67 8.31
C SER A 117 -12.62 -4.79 8.33
N ASP A 118 -12.20 -5.16 9.54
CA ASP A 118 -11.22 -6.20 9.72
C ASP A 118 -11.92 -7.54 9.69
N LYS A 119 -11.56 -8.37 8.72
CA LYS A 119 -12.15 -9.64 8.62
C LYS A 119 -11.24 -10.73 8.96
N ASN A 120 -10.14 -10.48 9.57
CA ASN A 120 -9.19 -11.46 9.87
C ASN A 120 -9.62 -12.59 10.59
#